data_734230bf7b6a046b8f18b92d7a69b3a1
#
_entry.id   734230bf7b6a046b8f18b92d7a69b3a1
#
_cell.length_a   1.000
_cell.length_b   1.000
_cell.length_c   1.000
_cell.angle_alpha   90.00
_cell.angle_beta   90.00
_cell.angle_gamma   90.00
#
_symmetry.space_group_name_H-M   'P 1'
#
loop_
_entity.id
_entity.type
_entity.pdbx_description
1 polymer ?
#
loop_
_entity_poly.entity_id
_entity_poly.type
_entity_poly.pdbx_seq_one_letter_code
_entity_poly.pdbx_strand_id
1 'polypeptide(L)'
;HADKKVKSHDGFDGSVCLLQKENKKLSFAGARSSIILISNDGEKIELNGNRKSVGGSRTPLDYPFETHEQSLNDRILVMYTDGITDVMSEAPSSLLFGKEKFFEALSLWHGDNPQKIIKNIEIALENHRNTEPYRDDMTLLVSKFD
;
A
#
# COMPACT_ATOMS: atom_id res chain seq x y z
N HIS A 1 -6.10 28.95 -35.27
CA HIS A 1 -5.44 28.72 -33.99
C HIS A 1 -5.62 27.26 -33.62
N ALA A 2 -4.57 26.46 -33.81
CA ALA A 2 -4.58 25.08 -33.28
C ALA A 2 -4.43 25.18 -31.76
N ASP A 3 -5.46 24.80 -31.01
CA ASP A 3 -5.40 24.59 -29.58
C ASP A 3 -4.27 23.59 -29.32
N LYS A 4 -3.14 24.06 -28.79
CA LYS A 4 -2.15 23.20 -28.18
C LYS A 4 -2.83 22.54 -26.98
N LYS A 5 -3.42 21.35 -27.18
CA LYS A 5 -3.82 20.49 -26.07
C LYS A 5 -2.56 20.28 -25.21
N VAL A 6 -2.51 20.97 -24.09
CA VAL A 6 -1.52 20.68 -23.05
C VAL A 6 -1.78 19.24 -22.64
N LYS A 7 -0.91 18.32 -23.07
CA LYS A 7 -0.97 16.92 -22.63
C LYS A 7 -0.57 16.92 -21.16
N SER A 8 -1.56 16.78 -20.27
CA SER A 8 -1.26 16.52 -18.87
C SER A 8 -0.47 15.22 -18.78
N HIS A 9 0.65 15.26 -18.06
CA HIS A 9 1.44 14.07 -17.75
C HIS A 9 0.93 13.37 -16.48
N ASP A 10 -0.03 14.00 -15.80
CA ASP A 10 -0.56 13.51 -14.55
C ASP A 10 -1.43 12.26 -14.79
N GLY A 11 -1.15 11.24 -14.01
CA GLY A 11 -1.92 10.01 -13.94
C GLY A 11 -2.30 9.73 -12.49
N PHE A 12 -3.20 8.79 -12.30
CA PHE A 12 -3.61 8.31 -10.98
C PHE A 12 -2.82 7.04 -10.64
N ASP A 13 -2.19 7.04 -9.46
CA ASP A 13 -1.57 5.87 -8.84
C ASP A 13 -2.46 5.40 -7.69
N GLY A 14 -2.75 4.11 -7.67
CA GLY A 14 -3.62 3.54 -6.65
C GLY A 14 -3.99 2.09 -6.91
N SER A 15 -4.79 1.53 -6.04
CA SER A 15 -5.24 0.14 -6.10
C SER A 15 -6.74 0.00 -5.91
N VAL A 16 -7.30 -1.04 -6.52
CA VAL A 16 -8.70 -1.44 -6.38
C VAL A 16 -8.74 -2.88 -5.90
N CYS A 17 -9.52 -3.10 -4.84
CA CYS A 17 -9.82 -4.42 -4.30
C CYS A 17 -11.31 -4.71 -4.38
N LEU A 18 -11.66 -5.83 -4.99
CA LEU A 18 -13.02 -6.36 -4.98
C LEU A 18 -13.08 -7.56 -4.04
N LEU A 19 -13.96 -7.49 -3.06
CA LEU A 19 -14.13 -8.50 -2.02
C LEU A 19 -15.44 -9.25 -2.23
N GLN A 20 -15.33 -10.54 -2.46
CA GLN A 20 -16.47 -11.47 -2.51
C GLN A 20 -16.61 -12.17 -1.16
N LYS A 21 -17.59 -11.75 -0.36
CA LYS A 21 -17.75 -12.23 1.02
C LYS A 21 -18.14 -13.70 1.10
N GLU A 22 -19.00 -14.17 0.18
CA GLU A 22 -19.54 -15.53 0.20
C GLU A 22 -18.44 -16.60 0.09
N ASN A 23 -17.42 -16.35 -0.71
CA ASN A 23 -16.32 -17.29 -0.95
C ASN A 23 -14.97 -16.79 -0.42
N LYS A 24 -14.97 -15.68 0.32
CA LYS A 24 -13.77 -15.04 0.89
C LYS A 24 -12.65 -14.84 -0.15
N LYS A 25 -13.01 -14.32 -1.32
CA LYS A 25 -12.11 -14.10 -2.44
C LYS A 25 -11.83 -12.61 -2.62
N LEU A 26 -10.56 -12.28 -2.82
CA LEU A 26 -10.08 -10.96 -3.18
C LEU A 26 -9.65 -10.95 -4.64
N SER A 27 -10.12 -9.97 -5.40
CA SER A 27 -9.53 -9.58 -6.68
C SER A 27 -8.88 -8.21 -6.54
N PHE A 28 -7.63 -8.08 -6.96
CA PHE A 28 -6.80 -6.88 -6.83
C PHE A 28 -6.27 -6.46 -8.19
N ALA A 29 -6.33 -5.17 -8.47
CA ALA A 29 -5.60 -4.51 -9.55
C ALA A 29 -4.95 -3.23 -9.03
N GLY A 30 -3.69 -2.99 -9.40
CA GLY A 30 -2.93 -1.84 -8.93
C GLY A 30 -2.21 -1.10 -10.05
N ALA A 31 -2.18 0.22 -9.95
CA ALA A 31 -1.40 1.14 -10.77
C ALA A 31 -0.31 1.76 -9.88
N ARG A 32 0.95 1.32 -10.02
CA ARG A 32 2.09 1.71 -9.17
C ARG A 32 1.83 1.61 -7.67
N SER A 33 0.90 0.77 -7.29
CA SER A 33 0.47 0.54 -5.91
C SER A 33 0.38 -0.95 -5.64
N SER A 34 0.73 -1.36 -4.42
CA SER A 34 0.73 -2.76 -3.96
C SER A 34 -0.14 -2.90 -2.74
N ILE A 35 -0.57 -4.13 -2.47
CA ILE A 35 -1.24 -4.50 -1.24
C ILE A 35 -0.53 -5.67 -0.57
N ILE A 36 -0.78 -5.88 0.72
CA ILE A 36 -0.21 -6.98 1.48
C ILE A 36 -1.36 -7.80 2.08
N LEU A 37 -1.26 -9.11 1.98
CA LEU A 37 -2.08 -10.05 2.74
C LEU A 37 -1.22 -10.72 3.81
N ILE A 38 -1.71 -10.77 5.04
CA ILE A 38 -1.02 -11.41 6.16
C ILE A 38 -1.91 -12.49 6.73
N SER A 39 -1.40 -13.71 6.83
CA SER A 39 -2.08 -14.83 7.46
C SER A 39 -1.84 -14.88 8.97
N ASN A 40 -2.66 -15.63 9.70
CA ASN A 40 -2.59 -15.74 11.15
C ASN A 40 -1.24 -16.32 11.65
N ASP A 41 -0.52 -17.07 10.81
CA ASP A 41 0.81 -17.59 11.10
C ASP A 41 1.95 -16.62 10.76
N GLY A 42 1.61 -15.42 10.27
CA GLY A 42 2.57 -14.36 9.94
C GLY A 42 3.13 -14.41 8.51
N GLU A 43 2.67 -15.35 7.67
CA GLU A 43 3.01 -15.36 6.25
C GLU A 43 2.48 -14.09 5.57
N LYS A 44 3.32 -13.45 4.77
CA LYS A 44 2.97 -12.24 4.01
C LYS A 44 3.02 -12.52 2.51
N ILE A 45 1.99 -12.08 1.83
CA ILE A 45 1.91 -12.07 0.37
C ILE A 45 1.79 -10.62 -0.07
N GLU A 46 2.78 -10.12 -0.81
CA GLU A 46 2.68 -8.83 -1.48
C GLU A 46 2.13 -9.04 -2.89
N LEU A 47 1.01 -8.38 -3.20
CA LEU A 47 0.45 -8.29 -4.54
C LEU A 47 0.86 -6.96 -5.16
N ASN A 48 1.68 -7.02 -6.19
CA ASN A 48 2.20 -5.85 -6.87
C ASN A 48 1.32 -5.46 -8.04
N GLY A 49 0.98 -4.18 -8.14
CA GLY A 49 0.33 -3.63 -9.32
C GLY A 49 1.32 -3.40 -10.47
N ASN A 50 0.77 -3.02 -11.62
CA ASN A 50 1.56 -2.66 -12.80
C ASN A 50 2.35 -1.38 -12.55
N ARG A 51 3.52 -1.25 -13.23
CA ARG A 51 4.39 -0.07 -13.15
C ARG A 51 3.90 1.09 -14.04
N LYS A 52 2.59 1.26 -14.18
CA LYS A 52 1.94 2.29 -14.97
C LYS A 52 0.87 2.98 -14.13
N SER A 53 0.75 4.29 -14.30
CA SER A 53 -0.35 5.07 -13.75
C SER A 53 -1.61 4.91 -14.61
N VAL A 54 -2.79 5.08 -14.03
CA VAL A 54 -4.03 5.16 -14.81
C VAL A 54 -4.13 6.55 -15.43
N GLY A 55 -4.30 6.61 -16.76
CA GLY A 55 -4.39 7.88 -17.49
C GLY A 55 -3.04 8.58 -17.65
N GLY A 56 -3.11 9.89 -17.89
CA GLY A 56 -1.95 10.68 -18.27
C GLY A 56 -1.46 10.39 -19.69
N SER A 57 -0.45 11.13 -20.15
CA SER A 57 0.05 11.00 -21.53
C SER A 57 1.01 9.81 -21.75
N ARG A 58 1.42 9.13 -20.65
CA ARG A 58 2.43 8.06 -20.67
C ARG A 58 1.84 6.65 -20.64
N THR A 59 0.53 6.53 -20.42
CA THR A 59 -0.17 5.24 -20.38
C THR A 59 -1.27 5.24 -21.42
N PRO A 60 -1.30 4.27 -22.35
CA PRO A 60 -2.41 4.12 -23.28
C PRO A 60 -3.74 3.91 -22.54
N LEU A 61 -4.85 4.40 -23.12
CA LEU A 61 -6.17 4.26 -22.52
C LEU A 61 -6.64 2.80 -22.40
N ASP A 62 -6.16 1.96 -23.29
CA ASP A 62 -6.43 0.51 -23.35
C ASP A 62 -5.34 -0.35 -22.70
N TYR A 63 -4.47 0.26 -21.86
CA TYR A 63 -3.43 -0.49 -21.17
C TYR A 63 -4.03 -1.60 -20.31
N PRO A 64 -3.60 -2.87 -20.49
CA PRO A 64 -4.19 -4.00 -19.79
C PRO A 64 -3.59 -4.12 -18.38
N PHE A 65 -4.27 -3.54 -17.38
CA PHE A 65 -3.89 -3.75 -15.99
C PHE A 65 -4.17 -5.20 -15.58
N GLU A 66 -3.19 -5.83 -14.94
CA GLU A 66 -3.31 -7.20 -14.45
C GLU A 66 -4.20 -7.25 -13.21
N THR A 67 -5.01 -8.31 -13.14
CA THR A 67 -5.82 -8.62 -11.96
C THR A 67 -5.27 -9.86 -11.28
N HIS A 68 -5.05 -9.77 -9.97
CA HIS A 68 -4.63 -10.88 -9.13
C HIS A 68 -5.78 -11.34 -8.25
N GLU A 69 -5.92 -12.67 -8.09
CA GLU A 69 -6.92 -13.26 -7.24
C GLU A 69 -6.28 -14.03 -6.09
N GLN A 70 -6.79 -13.82 -4.87
CA GLN A 70 -6.31 -14.49 -3.65
C GLN A 70 -7.46 -14.86 -2.73
N SER A 71 -7.25 -15.90 -1.92
CA SER A 71 -8.14 -16.22 -0.81
C SER A 71 -7.87 -15.29 0.38
N LEU A 72 -8.92 -14.87 1.05
CA LEU A 72 -8.86 -14.10 2.31
C LEU A 72 -9.06 -14.98 3.55
N ASN A 73 -9.14 -16.31 3.38
CA ASN A 73 -9.27 -17.22 4.53
C ASN A 73 -8.08 -17.01 5.48
N ASP A 74 -8.40 -16.72 6.76
CA ASP A 74 -7.42 -16.48 7.81
C ASP A 74 -6.37 -15.41 7.50
N ARG A 75 -6.72 -14.44 6.64
CA ARG A 75 -5.83 -13.34 6.22
C ARG A 75 -6.44 -11.98 6.49
N ILE A 76 -5.59 -11.03 6.76
CA ILE A 76 -5.92 -9.61 6.76
C ILE A 76 -5.39 -8.94 5.50
N LEU A 77 -6.12 -7.93 5.04
CA LEU A 77 -5.73 -7.05 3.95
C LEU A 77 -5.10 -5.79 4.53
N VAL A 78 -3.93 -5.42 4.02
CA VAL A 78 -3.26 -4.15 4.31
C VAL A 78 -3.10 -3.37 3.01
N MET A 79 -3.70 -2.17 2.96
CA MET A 79 -3.51 -1.20 1.88
C MET A 79 -2.82 0.03 2.46
N TYR A 80 -1.87 0.60 1.73
CA TYR A 80 -1.08 1.72 2.22
C TYR A 80 -0.61 2.62 1.08
N THR A 81 -0.29 3.85 1.40
CA THR A 81 0.38 4.80 0.51
C THR A 81 1.88 4.84 0.81
N ASP A 82 2.67 5.24 -0.17
CA ASP A 82 4.13 5.38 -0.08
C ASP A 82 4.57 6.39 0.99
N GLY A 83 3.72 7.36 1.35
CA GLY A 83 3.97 8.26 2.46
C GLY A 83 4.37 7.57 3.77
N ILE A 84 3.96 6.29 3.98
CA ILE A 84 4.39 5.50 5.13
C ILE A 84 5.84 5.04 4.98
N THR A 85 6.22 4.50 3.83
CA THR A 85 7.58 4.00 3.58
C THR A 85 8.59 5.11 3.38
N ASP A 86 8.13 6.30 3.00
CA ASP A 86 8.95 7.48 2.70
C ASP A 86 9.22 8.37 3.93
N VAL A 87 8.73 7.98 5.11
CA VAL A 87 9.05 8.67 6.37
C VAL A 87 10.56 8.65 6.60
N MET A 88 11.13 9.84 6.79
CA MET A 88 12.57 10.02 7.01
C MET A 88 12.92 9.96 8.48
N SER A 89 14.07 9.40 8.78
CA SER A 89 14.69 9.56 10.10
C SER A 89 15.40 10.90 10.22
N GLU A 90 15.58 11.35 11.46
CA GLU A 90 16.30 12.58 11.78
C GLU A 90 17.76 12.54 11.31
N ALA A 91 18.30 13.72 11.01
CA ALA A 91 19.71 13.90 10.69
C ALA A 91 20.62 13.43 11.89
N PRO A 92 21.83 12.95 11.64
CA PRO A 92 22.55 12.92 10.34
C PRO A 92 22.24 11.71 9.45
N SER A 93 21.54 10.69 9.94
CA SER A 93 21.29 9.45 9.19
C SER A 93 20.37 9.66 7.99
N SER A 94 19.29 10.43 8.15
CA SER A 94 18.32 10.78 7.08
C SER A 94 17.92 9.59 6.20
N LEU A 95 17.53 8.48 6.83
CA LEU A 95 17.15 7.24 6.14
C LEU A 95 15.64 7.13 6.01
N LEU A 96 15.17 6.58 4.90
CA LEU A 96 13.77 6.20 4.74
C LEU A 96 13.38 5.07 5.71
N PHE A 97 12.13 5.07 6.17
CA PHE A 97 11.55 3.93 6.90
C PHE A 97 11.63 2.67 6.05
N GLY A 98 11.17 2.76 4.82
CA GLY A 98 11.29 1.73 3.81
C GLY A 98 10.37 0.53 4.02
N LYS A 99 10.29 -0.31 3.00
CA LYS A 99 9.43 -1.50 3.01
C LYS A 99 9.88 -2.54 4.05
N GLU A 100 11.18 -2.70 4.28
CA GLU A 100 11.69 -3.70 5.23
C GLU A 100 11.18 -3.45 6.64
N LYS A 101 11.37 -2.24 7.16
CA LYS A 101 10.88 -1.86 8.49
C LYS A 101 9.36 -1.90 8.59
N PHE A 102 8.68 -1.50 7.51
CA PHE A 102 7.23 -1.61 7.44
C PHE A 102 6.78 -3.07 7.55
N PHE A 103 7.41 -3.98 6.83
CA PHE A 103 7.13 -5.42 6.90
C PHE A 103 7.49 -6.03 8.24
N GLU A 104 8.57 -5.60 8.88
CA GLU A 104 8.91 -6.00 10.24
C GLU A 104 7.82 -5.58 11.24
N ALA A 105 7.37 -4.33 11.17
CA ALA A 105 6.29 -3.83 12.02
C ALA A 105 4.98 -4.60 11.83
N LEU A 106 4.66 -4.96 10.58
CA LEU A 106 3.52 -5.83 10.27
C LEU A 106 3.69 -7.26 10.80
N SER A 107 4.92 -7.78 10.86
CA SER A 107 5.22 -9.16 11.31
C SER A 107 5.00 -9.37 12.81
N LEU A 108 4.97 -8.31 13.58
CA LEU A 108 4.69 -8.36 15.02
C LEU A 108 3.22 -8.68 15.32
N TRP A 109 2.40 -8.76 14.28
CA TRP A 109 1.00 -9.11 14.42
C TRP A 109 0.78 -10.64 14.42
N HIS A 110 0.05 -11.12 15.38
CA HIS A 110 -0.32 -12.52 15.56
C HIS A 110 -1.82 -12.63 15.80
N GLY A 111 -2.61 -12.70 14.74
CA GLY A 111 -4.03 -13.07 14.80
C GLY A 111 -5.00 -12.11 15.51
N ASP A 112 -4.51 -11.00 16.00
CA ASP A 112 -5.24 -10.06 16.84
C ASP A 112 -6.03 -9.00 16.06
N ASN A 113 -6.57 -8.04 16.80
CA ASN A 113 -7.34 -6.93 16.30
C ASN A 113 -6.53 -6.04 15.32
N PRO A 114 -7.08 -5.67 14.14
CA PRO A 114 -6.46 -4.76 13.18
C PRO A 114 -5.96 -3.43 13.78
N GLN A 115 -6.63 -2.90 14.81
CA GLN A 115 -6.19 -1.68 15.48
C GLN A 115 -4.81 -1.81 16.14
N LYS A 116 -4.42 -3.00 16.60
CA LYS A 116 -3.08 -3.21 17.15
C LYS A 116 -1.99 -3.07 16.09
N ILE A 117 -2.27 -3.52 14.85
CA ILE A 117 -1.34 -3.34 13.73
C ILE A 117 -1.10 -1.85 13.46
N ILE A 118 -2.18 -1.07 13.35
CA ILE A 118 -2.10 0.37 13.11
C ILE A 118 -1.26 1.01 14.22
N LYS A 119 -1.55 0.67 15.49
CA LYS A 119 -0.82 1.20 16.64
C LYS A 119 0.68 0.85 16.60
N ASN A 120 1.02 -0.39 16.24
CA ASN A 120 2.41 -0.81 16.14
C ASN A 120 3.16 -0.06 15.02
N ILE A 121 2.49 0.18 13.90
CA ILE A 121 3.06 0.96 12.80
C ILE A 121 3.24 2.42 13.20
N GLU A 122 2.26 3.03 13.87
CA GLU A 122 2.39 4.39 14.40
C GLU A 122 3.62 4.51 15.32
N ILE A 123 3.77 3.58 16.28
CA ILE A 123 4.91 3.56 17.19
C ILE A 123 6.23 3.40 16.42
N ALA A 124 6.28 2.50 15.44
CA ALA A 124 7.48 2.27 14.65
C ALA A 124 7.88 3.51 13.84
N LEU A 125 6.91 4.21 13.26
CA LEU A 125 7.11 5.46 12.52
C LEU A 125 7.60 6.58 13.44
N GLU A 126 6.96 6.77 14.60
CA GLU A 126 7.38 7.79 15.58
C GLU A 126 8.80 7.55 16.08
N ASN A 127 9.16 6.29 16.39
CA ASN A 127 10.51 5.93 16.79
C ASN A 127 11.53 6.14 15.67
N HIS A 128 11.13 5.95 14.41
CA HIS A 128 12.02 6.11 13.26
C HIS A 128 12.29 7.59 12.95
N ARG A 129 11.24 8.41 12.90
CA ARG A 129 11.36 9.82 12.52
C ARG A 129 11.91 10.71 13.65
N ASN A 130 11.67 10.34 14.92
CA ASN A 130 11.97 11.15 16.09
C ASN A 130 11.32 12.55 15.96
N THR A 131 12.10 13.61 15.73
CA THR A 131 11.61 14.99 15.57
C THR A 131 11.43 15.41 14.09
N GLU A 132 11.84 14.57 13.14
CA GLU A 132 11.69 14.88 11.72
C GLU A 132 10.21 14.98 11.34
N PRO A 133 9.76 16.04 10.65
CA PRO A 133 8.37 16.18 10.26
C PRO A 133 7.97 15.18 9.19
N TYR A 134 6.70 14.80 9.17
CA TYR A 134 6.12 14.08 8.04
C TYR A 134 6.12 14.95 6.79
N ARG A 135 6.49 14.37 5.65
CA ARG A 135 6.67 15.09 4.38
C ARG A 135 5.56 14.85 3.37
N ASP A 136 4.78 13.80 3.58
CA ASP A 136 3.71 13.39 2.68
C ASP A 136 2.51 12.84 3.46
N ASP A 137 1.35 12.81 2.80
CA ASP A 137 0.13 12.24 3.36
C ASP A 137 0.24 10.72 3.48
N MET A 138 -0.16 10.19 4.62
CA MET A 138 -0.10 8.76 4.91
C MET A 138 -1.51 8.19 5.05
N THR A 139 -1.78 7.13 4.34
CA THR A 139 -2.99 6.33 4.50
C THR A 139 -2.63 4.88 4.77
N LEU A 140 -3.23 4.31 5.78
CA LEU A 140 -3.14 2.90 6.13
C LEU A 140 -4.53 2.35 6.39
N LEU A 141 -4.91 1.33 5.62
CA LEU A 141 -6.14 0.59 5.82
C LEU A 141 -5.79 -0.85 6.15
N VAL A 142 -6.30 -1.34 7.28
CA VAL A 142 -6.16 -2.73 7.71
C VAL A 142 -7.55 -3.32 7.88
N SER A 143 -7.84 -4.42 7.20
CA SER A 143 -9.15 -5.05 7.21
C SER A 143 -9.05 -6.55 7.43
N LYS A 144 -9.84 -7.05 8.39
CA LYS A 144 -10.06 -8.47 8.64
C LYS A 144 -11.47 -8.84 8.20
N PHE A 145 -11.61 -9.99 7.58
CA PHE A 145 -12.88 -10.50 7.08
C PHE A 145 -13.20 -11.81 7.81
N ASP A 146 -14.26 -11.77 8.56
CA ASP A 146 -14.80 -12.93 9.29
C ASP A 146 -15.67 -13.83 8.40
#